data_793d9514a603ecfcfe335646f11253db
#
_entry.id   793d9514a603ecfcfe335646f11253db
#
_cell.length_a   1.000
_cell.length_b   1.000
_cell.length_c   1.000
_cell.angle_alpha   90.00
_cell.angle_beta   90.00
_cell.angle_gamma   90.00
#
_symmetry.space_group_name_H-M   'P 1'
#
loop_
_entity.id
_entity.type
_entity.pdbx_description
1 polymer ?
#
loop_
_entity_poly.entity_id
_entity_poly.type
_entity_poly.pdbx_seq_one_letter_code
_entity_poly.pdbx_strand_id
1 'polypeptide(L)'
;MPTKPSRQLETFENPNPERDYTIEITMPEFTCLCPKTGQPDFATLTLDYIPDRRCIELKSLKLYIWSFRNEGAFHEAVTNQILGDLVAATGPRYLRLRAEFYVRGGVFTTVTAEHRKSGFASPPAAPQTSEQDTVRVELAGREPPVTPAGAAPGRSRAENASTSSRFRMLERARNTAEAPEIEKPAAAPVRRATPPPAAPAPAPRKPVYVGIDVGTSSCRVVAIDEKGQQLAQAGAPIPLPVKAGVQVTQDPLLWWKAVVASLTQLFKEIGPDRVTALAVAGTSGTLLLTDARGAPLTAALMYNDARATAEAETLLTLAPPQSGAHGASSSLAKLLWLKNKDLSAKAAHALHPADWIAGMLTGRFGMSDYNNCLKLGFDAQELRWPDWMAALGLQEGLLPKVLKPGDDLGTLSADMAKTFGLRPDTHVLAGTTDGVASFLAAGAAKPGHGVTALGSTLVLKLLSDKPVYSAEHGVYSHRLLNRWLVGGASNSGGAVLLQYFKIEQLHEMTPQLDPEHLTGLEYYPLPGIGERFPVYDPAMQPILEPLPGDSITFLQGMLEGIAGIEAHGYQLLHKLGAPKVRELCTTGGGAQNPAWTRIRERIIGVPLKPARSGLAAYGAALLAADLVTKVIH
;
A
#
# COMPACT_ATOMS: atom_id res chain seq x y z
N MET A 1 25.33 11.67 23.00
CA MET A 1 24.87 12.90 23.69
C MET A 1 23.36 12.95 23.53
N PRO A 2 22.59 13.24 24.59
CA PRO A 2 21.15 13.42 24.43
C PRO A 2 20.89 14.63 23.55
N THR A 3 20.23 14.43 22.43
CA THR A 3 19.77 15.47 21.52
C THR A 3 18.56 16.16 22.13
N LYS A 4 18.68 17.46 22.42
CA LYS A 4 17.58 18.30 22.91
C LYS A 4 17.17 19.28 21.80
N PRO A 5 15.87 19.67 21.70
CA PRO A 5 15.46 20.71 20.78
C PRO A 5 16.22 22.02 21.07
N SER A 6 16.57 22.78 20.04
CA SER A 6 17.36 24.01 20.13
C SER A 6 16.88 25.05 19.13
N ARG A 7 16.79 26.31 19.51
CA ARG A 7 16.50 27.44 18.59
C ARG A 7 17.73 27.95 17.85
N GLN A 8 18.91 27.42 18.16
CA GLN A 8 20.15 27.85 17.55
C GLN A 8 20.34 27.12 16.20
N LEU A 9 20.46 27.90 15.12
CA LEU A 9 20.80 27.46 13.79
C LEU A 9 22.30 27.62 13.58
N GLU A 10 22.97 26.53 13.21
CA GLU A 10 24.40 26.53 12.86
C GLU A 10 24.54 26.59 11.34
N THR A 11 25.62 27.20 10.86
CA THR A 11 25.91 27.37 9.44
C THR A 11 27.37 27.02 9.16
N PHE A 12 27.66 26.65 7.93
CA PHE A 12 29.03 26.46 7.43
C PHE A 12 29.26 27.27 6.15
N GLU A 13 30.48 27.50 5.77
CA GLU A 13 30.82 28.25 4.58
C GLU A 13 30.33 27.55 3.31
N ASN A 14 29.74 28.31 2.39
CA ASN A 14 29.33 27.79 1.09
C ASN A 14 30.57 27.34 0.29
N PRO A 15 30.69 26.04 -0.05
CA PRO A 15 31.86 25.53 -0.78
C PRO A 15 31.98 26.05 -2.22
N ASN A 16 30.89 26.62 -2.78
CA ASN A 16 30.85 27.14 -4.16
C ASN A 16 30.10 28.49 -4.22
N PRO A 17 30.63 29.55 -3.59
CA PRO A 17 29.93 30.84 -3.51
C PRO A 17 29.77 31.56 -4.85
N GLU A 18 30.58 31.16 -5.86
CA GLU A 18 30.56 31.74 -7.23
C GLU A 18 29.47 31.12 -8.12
N ARG A 19 28.72 30.15 -7.63
CA ARG A 19 27.68 29.47 -8.41
C ARG A 19 26.33 29.63 -7.76
N ASP A 20 25.30 29.83 -8.61
CA ASP A 20 23.92 29.65 -8.20
C ASP A 20 23.55 28.18 -8.33
N TYR A 21 23.24 27.54 -7.21
CA TYR A 21 22.70 26.19 -7.16
C TYR A 21 21.61 26.14 -6.08
N THR A 22 20.58 25.36 -6.33
CA THR A 22 19.46 25.21 -5.42
C THR A 22 19.71 24.04 -4.49
N ILE A 23 19.49 24.24 -3.20
CA ILE A 23 19.43 23.18 -2.18
C ILE A 23 17.98 23.01 -1.81
N GLU A 24 17.43 21.80 -2.00
CA GLU A 24 16.11 21.39 -1.58
C GLU A 24 16.19 20.53 -0.33
N ILE A 25 15.44 20.88 0.72
CA ILE A 25 15.36 20.12 1.97
C ILE A 25 13.89 19.88 2.32
N THR A 26 13.46 18.63 2.38
CA THR A 26 12.12 18.26 2.80
C THR A 26 12.11 17.74 4.24
N MET A 27 11.22 18.28 5.07
CA MET A 27 11.06 17.94 6.49
C MET A 27 9.62 17.49 6.74
N PRO A 28 9.31 16.18 6.65
CA PRO A 28 7.93 15.67 6.67
C PRO A 28 7.33 15.57 8.09
N GLU A 29 8.13 15.80 9.14
CA GLU A 29 7.72 15.57 10.54
C GLU A 29 7.63 16.86 11.36
N PHE A 30 7.29 17.99 10.75
CA PHE A 30 7.06 19.23 11.49
C PHE A 30 5.81 19.13 12.35
N THR A 31 5.89 19.62 13.58
CA THR A 31 4.77 19.64 14.52
C THR A 31 4.78 20.95 15.32
N CYS A 32 3.62 21.59 15.47
CA CYS A 32 3.36 22.67 16.42
C CYS A 32 2.00 22.45 17.09
N LEU A 33 1.59 23.31 18.00
CA LEU A 33 0.27 23.25 18.64
C LEU A 33 -0.64 24.34 18.06
N CYS A 34 -1.90 24.00 17.81
CA CYS A 34 -2.91 24.99 17.49
C CYS A 34 -3.15 25.89 18.69
N PRO A 35 -2.98 27.22 18.59
CA PRO A 35 -3.10 28.12 19.75
C PRO A 35 -4.54 28.26 20.27
N LYS A 36 -5.54 27.86 19.49
CA LYS A 36 -6.96 27.84 19.85
C LYS A 36 -7.37 26.58 20.59
N THR A 37 -6.84 25.41 20.19
CA THR A 37 -7.31 24.12 20.69
C THR A 37 -6.29 23.35 21.52
N GLY A 38 -5.02 23.76 21.50
CA GLY A 38 -3.91 23.06 22.15
C GLY A 38 -3.57 21.70 21.52
N GLN A 39 -4.24 21.34 20.44
CA GLN A 39 -3.98 20.06 19.76
C GLN A 39 -2.80 20.20 18.78
N PRO A 40 -2.04 19.11 18.50
CA PRO A 40 -0.92 19.16 17.58
C PRO A 40 -1.36 19.33 16.12
N ASP A 41 -0.74 20.26 15.42
CA ASP A 41 -0.80 20.43 13.99
C ASP A 41 0.47 19.83 13.37
N PHE A 42 0.32 19.05 12.28
CA PHE A 42 1.41 18.39 11.57
C PHE A 42 1.57 18.99 10.19
N ALA A 43 2.80 19.12 9.71
CA ALA A 43 3.07 19.61 8.36
C ALA A 43 4.31 18.95 7.73
N THR A 44 4.34 18.99 6.40
CA THR A 44 5.57 18.81 5.63
C THR A 44 6.10 20.19 5.27
N LEU A 45 7.34 20.49 5.66
CA LEU A 45 8.04 21.69 5.25
C LEU A 45 8.99 21.37 4.09
N THR A 46 8.89 22.11 2.99
CA THR A 46 9.85 22.07 1.87
C THR A 46 10.57 23.40 1.79
N LEU A 47 11.89 23.34 1.86
CA LEU A 47 12.80 24.46 1.82
C LEU A 47 13.62 24.41 0.54
N ASP A 48 13.44 25.37 -0.34
CA ASP A 48 14.25 25.58 -1.54
C ASP A 48 15.09 26.84 -1.35
N TYR A 49 16.43 26.74 -1.38
CA TYR A 49 17.23 27.95 -1.25
C TYR A 49 18.51 27.94 -2.10
N ILE A 50 18.93 29.14 -2.51
CA ILE A 50 20.19 29.38 -3.17
C ILE A 50 21.10 30.09 -2.17
N PRO A 51 22.12 29.40 -1.64
CA PRO A 51 23.01 29.99 -0.64
C PRO A 51 23.86 31.11 -1.23
N ASP A 52 24.19 32.11 -0.42
CA ASP A 52 25.22 33.09 -0.75
C ASP A 52 26.56 32.64 -0.14
N ARG A 53 26.93 33.14 1.02
CA ARG A 53 28.19 32.81 1.68
C ARG A 53 28.10 31.65 2.68
N ARG A 54 26.90 31.30 3.13
CA ARG A 54 26.66 30.31 4.18
C ARG A 54 25.58 29.32 3.79
N CYS A 55 25.83 28.04 4.12
CA CYS A 55 24.87 26.96 4.05
C CYS A 55 24.38 26.59 5.45
N ILE A 56 23.14 26.11 5.56
CA ILE A 56 22.57 25.63 6.82
C ILE A 56 23.14 24.26 7.20
N GLU A 57 23.50 24.06 8.48
CA GLU A 57 23.92 22.77 9.01
C GLU A 57 22.67 21.94 9.38
N LEU A 58 22.58 20.71 8.82
CA LEU A 58 21.35 19.90 8.84
C LEU A 58 20.98 19.37 10.22
N LYS A 59 21.94 19.09 11.09
CA LYS A 59 21.67 18.62 12.46
C LYS A 59 21.07 19.74 13.30
N SER A 60 21.58 20.95 13.19
CA SER A 60 21.04 22.11 13.88
C SER A 60 19.66 22.48 13.36
N LEU A 61 19.45 22.40 12.03
CA LEU A 61 18.14 22.58 11.41
C LEU A 61 17.12 21.59 11.97
N LYS A 62 17.46 20.31 12.08
CA LYS A 62 16.59 19.29 12.67
C LYS A 62 16.20 19.62 14.11
N LEU A 63 17.15 20.06 14.94
CA LEU A 63 16.88 20.43 16.34
C LEU A 63 16.07 21.71 16.45
N TYR A 64 16.25 22.64 15.52
CA TYR A 64 15.49 23.87 15.40
C TYR A 64 14.02 23.58 15.05
N ILE A 65 13.76 22.80 14.02
CA ILE A 65 12.40 22.37 13.61
C ILE A 65 11.71 21.61 14.76
N TRP A 66 12.43 20.74 15.47
CA TRP A 66 11.89 20.02 16.61
C TRP A 66 11.51 20.94 17.78
N SER A 67 12.10 22.11 17.90
CA SER A 67 11.80 23.05 19.00
C SER A 67 10.37 23.61 18.98
N PHE A 68 9.68 23.55 17.83
CA PHE A 68 8.30 24.02 17.68
C PHE A 68 7.23 23.05 18.20
N ARG A 69 7.61 21.80 18.50
CA ARG A 69 6.66 20.71 18.80
C ARG A 69 5.62 21.02 19.88
N ASN A 70 5.98 21.79 20.89
CA ASN A 70 5.13 22.16 22.01
C ASN A 70 4.77 23.65 22.01
N GLU A 71 4.98 24.35 20.91
CA GLU A 71 4.73 25.78 20.78
C GLU A 71 3.40 26.03 20.08
N GLY A 72 2.56 26.88 20.69
CA GLY A 72 1.31 27.31 20.10
C GLY A 72 1.54 28.37 19.02
N ALA A 73 1.26 28.05 17.75
CA ALA A 73 1.43 29.01 16.66
C ALA A 73 0.40 28.75 15.54
N PHE A 74 -0.09 29.83 14.92
CA PHE A 74 -0.87 29.73 13.69
C PHE A 74 0.03 29.37 12.52
N HIS A 75 -0.50 28.68 11.52
CA HIS A 75 0.21 28.15 10.36
C HIS A 75 1.02 29.25 9.64
N GLU A 76 0.41 30.41 9.42
CA GLU A 76 1.03 31.55 8.76
C GLU A 76 2.16 32.15 9.60
N ALA A 77 1.95 32.24 10.91
CA ALA A 77 2.94 32.82 11.82
C ALA A 77 4.19 31.95 11.92
N VAL A 78 4.03 30.65 12.14
CA VAL A 78 5.16 29.71 12.28
C VAL A 78 5.95 29.57 10.98
N THR A 79 5.27 29.56 9.82
CA THR A 79 5.95 29.48 8.52
C THR A 79 6.81 30.72 8.27
N ASN A 80 6.28 31.91 8.52
CA ASN A 80 7.02 33.14 8.36
C ASN A 80 8.15 33.31 9.39
N GLN A 81 7.96 32.83 10.61
CA GLN A 81 9.01 32.82 11.63
C GLN A 81 10.19 31.94 11.21
N ILE A 82 9.92 30.69 10.77
CA ILE A 82 10.95 29.78 10.29
C ILE A 82 11.70 30.37 9.09
N LEU A 83 11.00 30.98 8.15
CA LEU A 83 11.63 31.68 7.02
C LEU A 83 12.56 32.78 7.52
N GLY A 84 12.08 33.66 8.42
CA GLY A 84 12.86 34.75 8.95
C GLY A 84 14.13 34.31 9.67
N ASP A 85 14.03 33.30 10.52
CA ASP A 85 15.16 32.74 11.27
C ASP A 85 16.21 32.10 10.33
N LEU A 86 15.78 31.38 9.29
CA LEU A 86 16.67 30.81 8.27
C LEU A 86 17.36 31.89 7.45
N VAL A 87 16.66 32.94 7.06
CA VAL A 87 17.23 34.10 6.35
C VAL A 87 18.27 34.81 7.23
N ALA A 88 17.95 35.04 8.49
CA ALA A 88 18.88 35.67 9.43
C ALA A 88 20.17 34.84 9.63
N ALA A 89 20.06 33.51 9.69
CA ALA A 89 21.21 32.62 9.87
C ALA A 89 22.08 32.49 8.63
N THR A 90 21.50 32.36 7.43
CA THR A 90 22.24 32.00 6.21
C THR A 90 22.49 33.16 5.24
N GLY A 91 21.66 34.24 5.29
CA GLY A 91 21.72 35.36 4.35
C GLY A 91 21.66 34.92 2.86
N PRO A 92 20.66 34.10 2.46
CA PRO A 92 20.67 33.46 1.16
C PRO A 92 20.35 34.46 0.03
N ARG A 93 20.73 34.12 -1.22
CA ARG A 93 20.32 34.87 -2.41
C ARG A 93 18.81 34.74 -2.68
N TYR A 94 18.29 33.52 -2.46
CA TYR A 94 16.89 33.16 -2.54
C TYR A 94 16.56 32.10 -1.51
N LEU A 95 15.40 32.20 -0.89
CA LEU A 95 14.88 31.16 0.00
C LEU A 95 13.36 31.13 -0.09
N ARG A 96 12.80 29.96 -0.34
CA ARG A 96 11.37 29.68 -0.34
C ARG A 96 11.09 28.59 0.68
N LEU A 97 10.16 28.83 1.56
CA LEU A 97 9.64 27.85 2.50
C LEU A 97 8.16 27.58 2.18
N ARG A 98 7.82 26.35 1.90
CA ARG A 98 6.45 25.86 1.72
C ARG A 98 6.11 24.91 2.87
N ALA A 99 5.06 25.24 3.61
CA ALA A 99 4.52 24.46 4.71
C ALA A 99 3.15 23.89 4.31
N GLU A 100 3.04 22.59 4.17
CA GLU A 100 1.80 21.87 3.82
C GLU A 100 1.27 21.20 5.08
N PHE A 101 0.30 21.85 5.73
CA PHE A 101 -0.31 21.34 6.95
C PHE A 101 -1.32 20.24 6.65
N TYR A 102 -1.25 19.14 7.42
CA TYR A 102 -2.13 18.00 7.24
C TYR A 102 -3.57 18.34 7.58
N VAL A 103 -4.50 17.69 6.87
CA VAL A 103 -5.93 17.96 7.00
C VAL A 103 -6.39 17.82 8.44
N ARG A 104 -7.03 18.88 8.94
CA ARG A 104 -7.67 18.90 10.24
C ARG A 104 -9.02 19.59 10.13
N GLY A 105 -10.09 18.92 10.59
CA GLY A 105 -11.44 19.42 10.41
C GLY A 105 -11.83 19.68 8.95
N GLY A 106 -11.28 18.90 8.00
CA GLY A 106 -11.56 19.05 6.57
C GLY A 106 -10.83 20.20 5.87
N VAL A 107 -10.04 21.01 6.60
CA VAL A 107 -9.29 22.13 6.02
C VAL A 107 -7.86 21.72 5.71
N PHE A 108 -7.43 21.98 4.49
CA PHE A 108 -6.06 21.81 4.02
C PHE A 108 -5.44 23.20 3.88
N THR A 109 -4.33 23.47 4.57
CA THR A 109 -3.66 24.76 4.52
C THR A 109 -2.25 24.59 3.97
N THR A 110 -1.92 25.32 2.91
CA THR A 110 -0.55 25.47 2.43
C THR A 110 -0.14 26.93 2.60
N VAL A 111 0.96 27.17 3.31
CA VAL A 111 1.56 28.49 3.45
C VAL A 111 2.88 28.50 2.72
N THR A 112 3.06 29.43 1.78
CA THR A 112 4.32 29.62 1.06
C THR A 112 4.85 31.01 1.36
N ALA A 113 6.08 31.09 1.85
CA ALA A 113 6.76 32.33 2.13
C ALA A 113 8.11 32.38 1.38
N GLU A 114 8.51 33.54 0.86
CA GLU A 114 9.74 33.69 0.07
C GLU A 114 10.57 34.88 0.54
N HIS A 115 11.89 34.72 0.45
CA HIS A 115 12.87 35.79 0.62
C HIS A 115 13.75 35.89 -0.62
N ARG A 116 14.05 37.12 -1.04
CA ARG A 116 14.96 37.44 -2.15
C ARG A 116 15.93 38.52 -1.75
N LYS A 117 17.21 38.28 -1.96
CA LYS A 117 18.23 39.29 -1.75
C LYS A 117 18.08 40.42 -2.79
N SER A 118 18.23 41.68 -2.37
CA SER A 118 18.15 42.81 -3.29
C SER A 118 19.12 42.67 -4.47
N GLY A 119 18.58 42.81 -5.71
CA GLY A 119 19.36 42.65 -6.95
C GLY A 119 19.50 41.21 -7.47
N PHE A 120 18.96 40.20 -6.78
CA PHE A 120 18.96 38.82 -7.28
C PHE A 120 17.74 38.56 -8.18
N ALA A 121 18.00 38.22 -9.46
CA ALA A 121 16.95 37.80 -10.40
C ALA A 121 16.39 36.44 -10.00
N SER A 122 15.06 36.30 -10.01
CA SER A 122 14.42 34.99 -9.67
C SER A 122 14.98 33.86 -10.54
N PRO A 123 15.28 32.68 -9.95
CA PRO A 123 15.40 31.48 -10.77
C PRO A 123 14.09 31.27 -11.53
N PRO A 124 14.13 30.72 -12.77
CA PRO A 124 12.91 30.40 -13.49
C PRO A 124 12.05 29.52 -12.60
N ALA A 125 10.76 29.89 -12.49
CA ALA A 125 9.80 29.15 -11.67
C ALA A 125 9.84 27.68 -12.09
N ALA A 126 10.11 26.79 -11.15
CA ALA A 126 9.85 25.37 -11.37
C ALA A 126 8.40 25.23 -11.85
N PRO A 127 8.10 24.35 -12.83
CA PRO A 127 6.75 24.23 -13.37
C PRO A 127 5.80 23.94 -12.23
N GLN A 128 4.93 24.90 -11.94
CA GLN A 128 3.81 24.70 -11.04
C GLN A 128 2.90 23.69 -11.73
N THR A 129 2.83 22.47 -11.21
CA THR A 129 1.72 21.58 -11.52
C THR A 129 0.47 22.16 -10.87
N SER A 130 -0.16 23.11 -11.57
CA SER A 130 -1.51 23.55 -11.23
C SER A 130 -2.47 22.48 -11.72
N GLU A 131 -3.16 21.84 -10.81
CA GLU A 131 -4.45 21.22 -11.11
C GLU A 131 -5.41 22.34 -11.55
N GLN A 132 -5.49 22.61 -12.81
CA GLN A 132 -6.57 23.26 -13.57
C GLN A 132 -5.99 23.87 -14.85
N ASP A 133 -5.83 23.05 -15.87
CA ASP A 133 -5.85 23.55 -17.23
C ASP A 133 -6.68 22.60 -18.10
N THR A 134 -7.90 23.04 -18.32
CA THR A 134 -8.80 22.52 -19.36
C THR A 134 -8.14 22.76 -20.71
N VAL A 135 -7.66 21.70 -21.34
CA VAL A 135 -7.08 21.75 -22.68
C VAL A 135 -8.20 21.98 -23.69
N ARG A 136 -8.27 23.17 -24.28
CA ARG A 136 -8.92 23.42 -25.58
C ARG A 136 -7.98 22.89 -26.65
N VAL A 137 -8.41 21.85 -27.35
CA VAL A 137 -7.74 21.35 -28.56
C VAL A 137 -8.24 22.17 -29.74
N GLU A 138 -7.40 23.03 -30.28
CA GLU A 138 -7.55 23.54 -31.67
C GLU A 138 -6.68 22.70 -32.60
N LEU A 139 -7.35 22.00 -33.50
CA LEU A 139 -6.74 21.28 -34.61
C LEU A 139 -6.28 22.28 -35.69
N ALA A 140 -4.97 22.42 -35.90
CA ALA A 140 -4.43 22.96 -37.10
C ALA A 140 -3.22 22.12 -37.54
N GLY A 141 -3.36 21.49 -38.71
CA GLY A 141 -2.35 20.64 -39.30
C GLY A 141 -1.14 21.41 -39.83
N ARG A 142 0.02 20.73 -39.80
CA ARG A 142 1.10 20.88 -40.79
C ARG A 142 2.08 19.71 -40.72
N GLU A 143 2.45 19.24 -41.90
CA GLU A 143 3.39 18.13 -42.18
C GLU A 143 4.85 18.45 -41.83
N PRO A 144 5.73 17.42 -41.76
CA PRO A 144 7.12 17.54 -41.34
C PRO A 144 8.11 17.83 -42.48
N PRO A 145 9.28 18.38 -42.22
CA PRO A 145 10.38 18.33 -43.18
C PRO A 145 11.46 17.33 -42.81
N VAL A 146 11.97 16.77 -43.86
CA VAL A 146 12.94 15.72 -44.12
C VAL A 146 14.35 16.06 -43.62
N THR A 147 15.07 15.01 -43.19
CA THR A 147 16.51 14.92 -42.89
C THR A 147 17.42 15.28 -44.07
N PRO A 148 18.71 15.57 -43.80
CA PRO A 148 19.69 14.65 -44.37
C PRO A 148 20.82 14.22 -43.44
N ALA A 149 21.34 13.03 -43.81
CA ALA A 149 22.40 12.28 -43.20
C ALA A 149 23.80 12.86 -43.40
N GLY A 150 24.75 12.43 -42.57
CA GLY A 150 26.16 12.52 -42.95
C GLY A 150 27.17 12.36 -41.81
N ALA A 151 27.84 11.19 -41.81
CA ALA A 151 29.24 10.94 -41.46
C ALA A 151 29.70 10.74 -40.01
N ALA A 152 30.05 9.51 -39.67
CA ALA A 152 31.18 9.12 -38.83
C ALA A 152 32.49 9.21 -39.66
N PRO A 153 33.75 9.10 -39.14
CA PRO A 153 34.19 8.24 -38.04
C PRO A 153 35.34 8.83 -37.16
N GLY A 154 35.79 8.08 -36.13
CA GLY A 154 37.07 8.38 -35.49
C GLY A 154 37.32 7.53 -34.22
N ARG A 155 38.08 6.44 -34.38
CA ARG A 155 38.67 5.62 -33.30
C ARG A 155 39.78 6.38 -32.62
N SER A 156 39.96 6.23 -31.29
CA SER A 156 41.30 6.01 -30.72
C SER A 156 41.19 5.35 -29.32
N ARG A 157 42.13 4.46 -29.16
CA ARG A 157 42.47 3.52 -28.08
C ARG A 157 43.44 4.22 -27.12
N ALA A 158 43.36 3.89 -25.84
CA ALA A 158 44.48 3.73 -24.88
C ALA A 158 43.84 3.52 -23.50
N GLU A 159 43.88 2.37 -22.90
CA GLU A 159 44.94 1.68 -22.15
C GLU A 159 45.18 2.23 -20.73
N ASN A 160 45.03 1.27 -19.80
CA ASN A 160 45.74 1.08 -18.52
C ASN A 160 45.34 2.00 -17.35
N ALA A 161 45.25 1.57 -16.11
CA ALA A 161 45.77 0.41 -15.39
C ALA A 161 45.16 0.41 -13.96
N SER A 162 44.87 -0.78 -13.47
CA SER A 162 45.29 -1.30 -12.16
C SER A 162 45.26 -0.40 -10.92
N THR A 163 44.37 -0.73 -9.97
CA THR A 163 44.77 -0.86 -8.55
C THR A 163 43.89 -1.89 -7.82
N SER A 164 44.31 -3.13 -7.95
CA SER A 164 44.09 -4.21 -6.99
C SER A 164 45.17 -4.10 -5.92
N SER A 165 44.84 -3.68 -4.71
CA SER A 165 45.66 -4.01 -3.53
C SER A 165 44.98 -3.48 -2.27
N ARG A 166 44.25 -4.35 -1.55
CA ARG A 166 44.07 -4.33 -0.09
C ARG A 166 43.08 -5.39 0.35
N PHE A 167 43.38 -6.67 0.15
CA PHE A 167 42.83 -7.77 0.94
C PHE A 167 43.77 -8.98 0.83
N ARG A 168 44.94 -8.90 1.49
CA ARG A 168 45.77 -10.06 1.83
C ARG A 168 46.67 -9.67 3.01
N MET A 169 46.11 -9.82 4.21
CA MET A 169 46.91 -9.97 5.43
C MET A 169 45.97 -10.42 6.53
N LEU A 170 45.82 -11.73 6.68
CA LEU A 170 45.42 -12.41 7.91
C LEU A 170 45.34 -13.93 7.66
N GLU A 171 46.44 -14.47 7.09
CA GLU A 171 46.64 -15.93 7.07
C GLU A 171 48.14 -16.20 7.11
N ARG A 172 48.74 -16.05 8.30
CA ARG A 172 50.04 -16.64 8.69
C ARG A 172 50.35 -16.34 10.15
N ALA A 173 49.81 -17.16 11.04
CA ALA A 173 50.40 -17.38 12.35
C ALA A 173 49.76 -18.62 13.00
N ARG A 174 50.13 -19.76 12.49
CA ARG A 174 50.02 -21.04 13.20
C ARG A 174 51.20 -21.86 12.76
N ASN A 175 52.26 -21.80 13.57
CA ASN A 175 53.11 -22.95 13.88
C ASN A 175 54.28 -22.48 14.72
N THR A 176 54.57 -23.34 15.68
CA THR A 176 55.77 -23.42 16.56
C THR A 176 55.68 -22.66 17.87
N ALA A 177 55.37 -23.43 18.93
CA ALA A 177 56.18 -23.49 20.14
C ALA A 177 55.66 -24.66 21.03
N GLU A 178 56.45 -25.70 21.13
CA GLU A 178 56.37 -26.71 22.17
C GLU A 178 56.60 -26.07 23.55
N ALA A 179 55.80 -26.50 24.53
CA ALA A 179 56.00 -26.17 25.94
C ALA A 179 56.07 -27.46 26.77
N PRO A 180 56.90 -27.50 27.83
CA PRO A 180 57.33 -28.73 28.51
C PRO A 180 56.25 -29.29 29.44
N GLU A 181 56.29 -30.61 29.57
CA GLU A 181 55.51 -31.41 30.55
C GLU A 181 55.76 -30.99 31.99
N ILE A 182 54.69 -30.73 32.74
CA ILE A 182 54.68 -30.62 34.20
C ILE A 182 53.84 -31.75 34.76
N GLU A 183 54.44 -32.60 35.59
CA GLU A 183 53.84 -33.69 36.32
C GLU A 183 52.63 -33.24 37.16
N LYS A 184 51.53 -33.99 37.08
CA LYS A 184 50.33 -33.80 37.88
C LYS A 184 50.42 -34.54 39.18
N PRO A 185 50.13 -33.91 40.33
CA PRO A 185 49.85 -34.65 41.57
C PRO A 185 48.46 -35.32 41.54
N ALA A 186 48.41 -36.51 42.12
CA ALA A 186 47.21 -37.37 42.18
C ALA A 186 46.02 -36.69 42.86
N ALA A 187 44.88 -36.68 42.17
CA ALA A 187 43.61 -36.12 42.68
C ALA A 187 42.86 -37.08 43.59
N ALA A 188 42.47 -36.59 44.76
CA ALA A 188 41.51 -37.25 45.67
C ALA A 188 40.11 -37.39 45.04
N PRO A 189 39.30 -38.39 45.42
CA PRO A 189 37.99 -38.63 44.77
C PRO A 189 37.00 -37.54 45.10
N VAL A 190 36.62 -36.77 44.07
CA VAL A 190 35.51 -35.79 44.16
C VAL A 190 34.18 -36.52 44.18
N ARG A 191 33.43 -36.40 45.29
CA ARG A 191 32.01 -36.79 45.34
C ARG A 191 31.22 -36.02 44.27
N ARG A 192 30.66 -36.76 43.29
CA ARG A 192 29.71 -36.18 42.32
C ARG A 192 28.50 -35.66 43.09
N ALA A 193 28.35 -34.34 43.11
CA ALA A 193 27.06 -33.71 43.48
C ALA A 193 26.02 -34.08 42.46
N THR A 194 24.88 -34.58 42.92
CA THR A 194 23.67 -34.76 42.06
C THR A 194 23.29 -33.41 41.48
N PRO A 195 23.04 -33.32 40.13
CA PRO A 195 22.57 -32.09 39.57
C PRO A 195 21.22 -31.68 40.18
N PRO A 196 20.97 -30.39 40.43
CA PRO A 196 19.69 -29.93 40.91
C PRO A 196 18.57 -30.38 39.95
N PRO A 197 17.37 -30.70 40.47
CA PRO A 197 16.24 -31.08 39.61
C PRO A 197 16.03 -29.99 38.55
N ALA A 198 15.91 -30.40 37.29
CA ALA A 198 15.63 -29.49 36.17
C ALA A 198 14.39 -28.67 36.55
N ALA A 199 14.48 -27.36 36.40
CA ALA A 199 13.34 -26.48 36.56
C ALA A 199 12.17 -26.99 35.70
N PRO A 200 10.93 -27.01 36.22
CA PRO A 200 9.78 -27.48 35.46
C PRO A 200 9.74 -26.71 34.14
N ALA A 201 9.57 -27.42 33.02
CA ALA A 201 9.41 -26.82 31.72
C ALA A 201 8.30 -25.76 31.79
N PRO A 202 8.51 -24.55 31.25
CA PRO A 202 7.48 -23.52 31.28
C PRO A 202 6.21 -24.07 30.64
N ALA A 203 5.05 -23.79 31.28
CA ALA A 203 3.76 -24.23 30.77
C ALA A 203 3.61 -23.82 29.28
N PRO A 204 3.02 -24.68 28.43
CA PRO A 204 2.88 -24.41 27.01
C PRO A 204 2.14 -23.09 26.83
N ARG A 205 2.83 -22.10 26.27
CA ARG A 205 2.25 -20.78 25.99
C ARG A 205 1.26 -20.92 24.86
N LYS A 206 0.08 -20.31 25.01
CA LYS A 206 -0.94 -20.32 23.95
C LYS A 206 -0.39 -19.70 22.67
N PRO A 207 -0.55 -20.37 21.51
CA PRO A 207 -0.02 -19.90 20.24
C PRO A 207 -0.70 -18.58 19.80
N VAL A 208 0.05 -17.76 19.07
CA VAL A 208 -0.42 -16.50 18.48
C VAL A 208 -0.13 -16.53 16.99
N TYR A 209 -1.05 -16.03 16.21
CA TYR A 209 -0.99 -15.96 14.77
C TYR A 209 -1.11 -14.51 14.33
N VAL A 210 -0.29 -14.09 13.36
CA VAL A 210 -0.20 -12.71 12.94
C VAL A 210 -0.55 -12.57 11.47
N GLY A 211 -1.48 -11.66 11.16
CA GLY A 211 -1.76 -11.23 9.80
C GLY A 211 -1.20 -9.85 9.55
N ILE A 212 -0.66 -9.67 8.37
CA ILE A 212 -0.08 -8.42 7.85
C ILE A 212 -0.91 -8.01 6.64
N ASP A 213 -1.31 -6.75 6.55
CA ASP A 213 -1.98 -6.17 5.39
C ASP A 213 -1.19 -4.97 4.89
N VAL A 214 -0.68 -5.06 3.66
CA VAL A 214 0.09 -4.01 3.01
C VAL A 214 -0.81 -3.28 2.02
N GLY A 215 -1.44 -2.22 2.50
CA GLY A 215 -2.29 -1.36 1.68
C GLY A 215 -1.51 -0.25 0.95
N THR A 216 -2.24 0.63 0.29
CA THR A 216 -1.66 1.74 -0.50
C THR A 216 -1.06 2.85 0.39
N SER A 217 -1.71 3.16 1.52
CA SER A 217 -1.37 4.29 2.39
C SER A 217 -0.99 3.88 3.81
N SER A 218 -1.10 2.60 4.15
CA SER A 218 -0.76 2.09 5.48
C SER A 218 -0.49 0.59 5.45
N CYS A 219 0.38 0.13 6.34
CA CYS A 219 0.48 -1.26 6.76
C CYS A 219 -0.31 -1.43 8.05
N ARG A 220 -1.06 -2.54 8.18
CA ARG A 220 -1.76 -2.95 9.40
C ARG A 220 -1.40 -4.37 9.76
N VAL A 221 -1.29 -4.64 11.05
CA VAL A 221 -0.98 -5.97 11.57
C VAL A 221 -1.95 -6.32 12.69
N VAL A 222 -2.40 -7.58 12.73
CA VAL A 222 -3.34 -8.09 13.73
C VAL A 222 -2.82 -9.41 14.28
N ALA A 223 -2.83 -9.55 15.60
CA ALA A 223 -2.55 -10.80 16.28
C ALA A 223 -3.85 -11.45 16.78
N ILE A 224 -4.00 -12.77 16.57
CA ILE A 224 -5.13 -13.55 17.04
C ILE A 224 -4.66 -14.79 17.80
N ASP A 225 -5.54 -15.35 18.65
CA ASP A 225 -5.34 -16.66 19.27
C ASP A 225 -5.85 -17.81 18.37
N GLU A 226 -5.74 -19.05 18.86
CA GLU A 226 -6.20 -20.28 18.22
C GLU A 226 -7.72 -20.36 17.99
N LYS A 227 -8.48 -19.46 18.61
CA LYS A 227 -9.94 -19.35 18.46
C LYS A 227 -10.34 -18.20 17.52
N GLY A 228 -9.36 -17.48 16.99
CA GLY A 228 -9.59 -16.30 16.16
C GLY A 228 -9.97 -15.05 16.95
N GLN A 229 -9.76 -15.03 18.28
CA GLN A 229 -9.96 -13.83 19.08
C GLN A 229 -8.80 -12.86 18.85
N GLN A 230 -9.10 -11.60 18.51
CA GLN A 230 -8.08 -10.57 18.35
C GLN A 230 -7.45 -10.24 19.71
N LEU A 231 -6.13 -10.30 19.77
CA LEU A 231 -5.32 -10.03 20.95
C LEU A 231 -4.75 -8.61 20.92
N ALA A 232 -4.25 -8.18 19.75
CA ALA A 232 -3.64 -6.87 19.55
C ALA A 232 -3.69 -6.47 18.07
N GLN A 233 -3.47 -5.18 17.80
CA GLN A 233 -3.28 -4.66 16.47
C GLN A 233 -2.31 -3.48 16.49
N ALA A 234 -1.58 -3.27 15.40
CA ALA A 234 -0.73 -2.12 15.19
C ALA A 234 -0.75 -1.70 13.72
N GLY A 235 -0.15 -0.55 13.42
CA GLY A 235 -0.04 -0.10 12.04
C GLY A 235 0.92 1.07 11.88
N ALA A 236 1.37 1.27 10.64
CA ALA A 236 2.23 2.37 10.26
C ALA A 236 1.78 2.96 8.92
N PRO A 237 1.88 4.27 8.73
CA PRO A 237 1.57 4.89 7.45
C PRO A 237 2.60 4.52 6.39
N ILE A 238 2.14 4.51 5.14
CA ILE A 238 2.97 4.39 3.94
C ILE A 238 2.76 5.67 3.14
N PRO A 239 3.81 6.38 2.69
CA PRO A 239 3.66 7.51 1.79
C PRO A 239 2.85 7.14 0.56
N LEU A 240 1.98 8.05 0.10
CA LEU A 240 1.12 7.79 -1.04
C LEU A 240 1.94 7.49 -2.31
N PRO A 241 1.41 6.69 -3.24
CA PRO A 241 2.04 6.43 -4.52
C PRO A 241 2.26 7.72 -5.32
N VAL A 242 3.34 7.76 -6.09
CA VAL A 242 3.57 8.82 -7.06
C VAL A 242 2.66 8.61 -8.26
N LYS A 243 1.86 9.63 -8.61
CA LYS A 243 0.93 9.60 -9.73
C LYS A 243 1.36 10.59 -10.82
N ALA A 244 1.47 10.12 -12.06
CA ALA A 244 1.74 10.93 -13.24
C ALA A 244 0.81 10.47 -14.37
N GLY A 245 -0.32 11.15 -14.53
CA GLY A 245 -1.38 10.74 -15.45
C GLY A 245 -1.94 9.36 -15.08
N VAL A 246 -1.82 8.40 -16.02
CA VAL A 246 -2.24 7.01 -15.83
C VAL A 246 -1.18 6.14 -15.12
N GLN A 247 0.01 6.68 -14.89
CA GLN A 247 1.11 5.99 -14.23
C GLN A 247 1.00 6.18 -12.71
N VAL A 248 1.06 5.09 -11.97
CA VAL A 248 1.00 5.10 -10.50
C VAL A 248 2.03 4.14 -9.94
N THR A 249 3.06 4.67 -9.28
CA THR A 249 4.19 3.87 -8.78
C THR A 249 4.45 4.12 -7.30
N GLN A 250 5.03 3.13 -6.62
CA GLN A 250 5.44 3.25 -5.23
C GLN A 250 6.74 2.49 -5.00
N ASP A 251 7.62 3.04 -4.15
CA ASP A 251 8.86 2.35 -3.76
C ASP A 251 8.53 1.19 -2.80
N PRO A 252 8.86 -0.07 -3.14
CA PRO A 252 8.61 -1.22 -2.28
C PRO A 252 9.29 -1.15 -0.91
N LEU A 253 10.42 -0.44 -0.80
CA LEU A 253 11.12 -0.27 0.48
C LEU A 253 10.29 0.50 1.51
N LEU A 254 9.35 1.34 1.07
CA LEU A 254 8.39 2.00 1.96
C LEU A 254 7.43 1.01 2.60
N TRP A 255 7.01 -0.03 1.87
CA TRP A 255 6.19 -1.12 2.42
C TRP A 255 6.94 -1.88 3.51
N TRP A 256 8.19 -2.26 3.21
CA TRP A 256 9.02 -2.97 4.18
C TRP A 256 9.25 -2.17 5.45
N LYS A 257 9.56 -0.88 5.31
CA LYS A 257 9.71 0.04 6.46
C LYS A 257 8.45 0.07 7.34
N ALA A 258 7.27 0.15 6.71
CA ALA A 258 6.00 0.16 7.43
C ALA A 258 5.68 -1.20 8.10
N VAL A 259 5.98 -2.33 7.43
CA VAL A 259 5.84 -3.68 8.01
C VAL A 259 6.73 -3.82 9.24
N VAL A 260 8.01 -3.46 9.15
CA VAL A 260 8.95 -3.53 10.29
C VAL A 260 8.44 -2.68 11.46
N ALA A 261 8.00 -1.45 11.20
CA ALA A 261 7.46 -0.57 12.24
C ALA A 261 6.20 -1.16 12.91
N SER A 262 5.27 -1.67 12.11
CA SER A 262 4.01 -2.25 12.58
C SER A 262 4.24 -3.53 13.42
N LEU A 263 5.09 -4.45 12.94
CA LEU A 263 5.44 -5.67 13.66
C LEU A 263 6.19 -5.37 14.96
N THR A 264 7.15 -4.43 14.94
CA THR A 264 7.88 -4.01 16.13
C THR A 264 6.94 -3.46 17.21
N GLN A 265 5.92 -2.69 16.81
CA GLN A 265 4.91 -2.20 17.74
C GLN A 265 4.05 -3.34 18.29
N LEU A 266 3.53 -4.21 17.41
CA LEU A 266 2.67 -5.35 17.78
C LEU A 266 3.36 -6.28 18.80
N PHE A 267 4.62 -6.63 18.56
CA PHE A 267 5.37 -7.58 19.39
C PHE A 267 5.70 -7.05 20.78
N LYS A 268 5.68 -5.74 21.01
CA LYS A 268 5.76 -5.17 22.36
C LYS A 268 4.53 -5.49 23.21
N GLU A 269 3.37 -5.68 22.57
CA GLU A 269 2.10 -5.93 23.27
C GLU A 269 1.85 -7.42 23.54
N ILE A 270 2.25 -8.32 22.60
CA ILE A 270 1.85 -9.74 22.66
C ILE A 270 2.95 -10.71 23.13
N GLY A 271 4.19 -10.29 23.16
CA GLY A 271 5.35 -11.18 23.40
C GLY A 271 5.69 -12.03 22.15
N PRO A 272 6.81 -11.75 21.49
CA PRO A 272 7.15 -12.34 20.20
C PRO A 272 7.37 -13.86 20.24
N ASP A 273 7.81 -14.41 21.36
CA ASP A 273 8.09 -15.83 21.57
C ASP A 273 6.86 -16.75 21.49
N ARG A 274 5.64 -16.15 21.45
CA ARG A 274 4.37 -16.87 21.29
C ARG A 274 3.93 -16.99 19.84
N VAL A 275 4.52 -16.23 18.93
CA VAL A 275 4.09 -16.22 17.53
C VAL A 275 4.47 -17.53 16.85
N THR A 276 3.47 -18.21 16.31
CA THR A 276 3.62 -19.51 15.64
C THR A 276 3.69 -19.36 14.12
N ALA A 277 2.87 -18.48 13.54
CA ALA A 277 2.87 -18.23 12.10
C ALA A 277 2.42 -16.81 11.76
N LEU A 278 2.86 -16.35 10.57
CA LEU A 278 2.46 -15.10 9.95
C LEU A 278 1.91 -15.36 8.54
N ALA A 279 0.97 -14.53 8.06
CA ALA A 279 0.58 -14.48 6.66
C ALA A 279 0.40 -13.02 6.20
N VAL A 280 0.59 -12.78 4.90
CA VAL A 280 0.61 -11.41 4.35
C VAL A 280 -0.48 -11.22 3.32
N ALA A 281 -1.30 -10.19 3.45
CA ALA A 281 -2.19 -9.70 2.42
C ALA A 281 -1.62 -8.42 1.78
N GLY A 282 -1.96 -8.20 0.52
CA GLY A 282 -1.52 -7.00 -0.20
C GLY A 282 -2.42 -6.66 -1.38
N THR A 283 -2.21 -5.49 -1.97
CA THR A 283 -3.03 -4.97 -3.07
C THR A 283 -2.99 -5.86 -4.31
N SER A 284 -4.17 -6.25 -4.79
CA SER A 284 -4.34 -7.10 -5.97
C SER A 284 -3.95 -6.38 -7.26
N GLY A 285 -3.03 -6.94 -8.02
CA GLY A 285 -2.62 -6.40 -9.31
C GLY A 285 -1.47 -5.39 -9.26
N THR A 286 -0.95 -5.05 -8.09
CA THR A 286 0.34 -4.35 -7.96
C THR A 286 1.47 -5.32 -8.33
N LEU A 287 2.45 -4.86 -9.11
CA LEU A 287 3.55 -5.70 -9.62
C LEU A 287 4.90 -5.03 -9.41
N LEU A 288 5.89 -5.80 -8.97
CA LEU A 288 7.29 -5.41 -8.95
C LEU A 288 8.19 -6.52 -9.52
N LEU A 289 9.32 -6.11 -10.10
CA LEU A 289 10.38 -7.02 -10.52
C LEU A 289 11.53 -6.96 -9.53
N THR A 290 12.10 -8.13 -9.20
CA THR A 290 13.24 -8.24 -8.29
C THR A 290 14.35 -9.07 -8.89
N ASP A 291 15.56 -8.90 -8.39
CA ASP A 291 16.65 -9.85 -8.60
C ASP A 291 16.42 -11.15 -7.79
N ALA A 292 17.34 -12.10 -7.90
CA ALA A 292 17.28 -13.39 -7.20
C ALA A 292 17.35 -13.27 -5.66
N ARG A 293 17.78 -12.13 -5.13
CA ARG A 293 17.85 -11.85 -3.69
C ARG A 293 16.70 -11.00 -3.19
N GLY A 294 15.71 -10.72 -4.07
CA GLY A 294 14.54 -9.93 -3.75
C GLY A 294 14.75 -8.41 -3.77
N ALA A 295 15.92 -7.92 -4.23
CA ALA A 295 16.11 -6.49 -4.38
C ALA A 295 15.25 -5.94 -5.53
N PRO A 296 14.40 -4.92 -5.28
CA PRO A 296 13.57 -4.31 -6.31
C PRO A 296 14.44 -3.71 -7.44
N LEU A 297 14.09 -4.01 -8.69
CA LEU A 297 14.77 -3.45 -9.87
C LEU A 297 14.18 -2.12 -10.31
N THR A 298 12.92 -1.88 -9.96
CA THR A 298 12.15 -0.66 -10.26
C THR A 298 11.20 -0.35 -9.12
N ALA A 299 10.63 0.85 -9.12
CA ALA A 299 9.41 1.10 -8.34
C ALA A 299 8.31 0.14 -8.78
N ALA A 300 7.46 -0.29 -7.84
CA ALA A 300 6.33 -1.15 -8.14
C ALA A 300 5.27 -0.38 -8.94
N LEU A 301 4.65 -1.05 -9.92
CA LEU A 301 3.51 -0.53 -10.65
C LEU A 301 2.23 -0.88 -9.86
N MET A 302 1.56 0.14 -9.34
CA MET A 302 0.41 -0.02 -8.43
C MET A 302 -0.80 -0.64 -9.15
N TYR A 303 -1.73 -1.16 -8.38
CA TYR A 303 -2.94 -1.84 -8.89
C TYR A 303 -3.78 -0.99 -9.86
N ASN A 304 -3.74 0.32 -9.73
CA ASN A 304 -4.43 1.29 -10.58
C ASN A 304 -3.52 1.96 -11.63
N ASP A 305 -2.30 1.48 -11.79
CA ASP A 305 -1.43 1.89 -12.90
C ASP A 305 -1.97 1.30 -14.21
N ALA A 306 -2.31 2.16 -15.15
CA ALA A 306 -2.97 1.77 -16.41
C ALA A 306 -2.12 2.13 -17.65
N ARG A 307 -0.77 2.19 -17.51
CA ARG A 307 0.13 2.52 -18.62
C ARG A 307 0.25 1.46 -19.71
N ALA A 308 -0.08 0.20 -19.40
CA ALA A 308 0.14 -0.96 -20.27
C ALA A 308 -1.05 -1.20 -21.24
N THR A 309 -1.47 -0.15 -21.97
CA THR A 309 -2.65 -0.22 -22.86
C THR A 309 -2.44 -1.11 -24.08
N ALA A 310 -1.29 -0.99 -24.76
CA ALA A 310 -0.98 -1.82 -25.93
C ALA A 310 -0.84 -3.30 -25.58
N GLU A 311 -0.25 -3.59 -24.41
CA GLU A 311 -0.13 -4.95 -23.92
C GLU A 311 -1.50 -5.54 -23.53
N ALA A 312 -2.39 -4.71 -22.99
CA ALA A 312 -3.76 -5.12 -22.70
C ALA A 312 -4.55 -5.46 -23.97
N GLU A 313 -4.38 -4.70 -25.05
CA GLU A 313 -4.96 -5.02 -26.37
C GLU A 313 -4.44 -6.36 -26.92
N THR A 314 -3.14 -6.59 -26.79
CA THR A 314 -2.55 -7.89 -27.15
C THR A 314 -3.17 -9.04 -26.35
N LEU A 315 -3.38 -8.84 -25.05
CA LEU A 315 -3.98 -9.85 -24.18
C LEU A 315 -5.45 -10.13 -24.49
N LEU A 316 -6.20 -9.17 -25.06
CA LEU A 316 -7.57 -9.43 -25.53
C LEU A 316 -7.66 -10.50 -26.62
N THR A 317 -6.59 -10.66 -27.42
CA THR A 317 -6.55 -11.66 -28.49
C THR A 317 -5.97 -13.01 -28.04
N LEU A 318 -5.15 -13.03 -27.01
CA LEU A 318 -4.43 -14.22 -26.56
C LEU A 318 -5.09 -14.92 -25.36
N ALA A 319 -5.54 -14.12 -24.38
CA ALA A 319 -6.10 -14.65 -23.15
C ALA A 319 -7.60 -14.96 -23.32
N PRO A 320 -8.07 -16.12 -22.77
CA PRO A 320 -9.50 -16.43 -22.80
C PRO A 320 -10.32 -15.38 -22.05
N PRO A 321 -11.60 -15.14 -22.43
CA PRO A 321 -12.43 -14.10 -21.83
C PRO A 321 -12.58 -14.18 -20.30
N GLN A 322 -12.48 -15.36 -19.72
CA GLN A 322 -12.55 -15.60 -18.27
C GLN A 322 -11.24 -15.33 -17.53
N SER A 323 -10.14 -15.02 -18.24
CA SER A 323 -8.85 -14.75 -17.60
C SER A 323 -8.89 -13.45 -16.78
N GLY A 324 -8.27 -13.45 -15.60
CA GLY A 324 -8.05 -12.26 -14.80
C GLY A 324 -6.98 -11.29 -15.36
N ALA A 325 -6.31 -11.67 -16.44
CA ALA A 325 -5.21 -10.92 -17.03
C ALA A 325 -5.66 -9.72 -17.90
N HIS A 326 -6.94 -9.54 -18.14
CA HIS A 326 -7.46 -8.46 -18.98
C HIS A 326 -7.35 -7.07 -18.33
N GLY A 327 -7.21 -6.05 -19.18
CA GLY A 327 -7.14 -4.65 -18.81
C GLY A 327 -5.71 -4.13 -18.53
N ALA A 328 -5.49 -2.84 -18.83
CA ALA A 328 -4.20 -2.17 -18.72
C ALA A 328 -3.62 -2.15 -17.28
N SER A 329 -4.46 -2.32 -16.28
CA SER A 329 -4.06 -2.39 -14.86
C SER A 329 -3.80 -3.82 -14.36
N SER A 330 -3.92 -4.85 -15.21
CA SER A 330 -3.59 -6.23 -14.83
C SER A 330 -2.08 -6.39 -14.61
N SER A 331 -1.71 -7.32 -13.73
CA SER A 331 -0.28 -7.61 -13.48
C SER A 331 0.41 -8.13 -14.74
N LEU A 332 -0.29 -8.91 -15.57
CA LEU A 332 0.30 -9.46 -16.79
C LEU A 332 0.56 -8.39 -17.85
N ALA A 333 -0.38 -7.46 -18.08
CA ALA A 333 -0.14 -6.33 -18.99
C ALA A 333 1.05 -5.49 -18.53
N LYS A 334 1.16 -5.21 -17.23
CA LYS A 334 2.31 -4.51 -16.64
C LYS A 334 3.62 -5.29 -16.81
N LEU A 335 3.60 -6.61 -16.65
CA LEU A 335 4.76 -7.46 -16.85
C LEU A 335 5.26 -7.39 -18.30
N LEU A 336 4.35 -7.45 -19.27
CA LEU A 336 4.67 -7.31 -20.69
C LEU A 336 5.21 -5.92 -21.02
N TRP A 337 4.65 -4.87 -20.44
CA TRP A 337 5.18 -3.51 -20.58
C TRP A 337 6.62 -3.41 -20.06
N LEU A 338 6.92 -3.98 -18.88
CA LEU A 338 8.27 -4.03 -18.32
C LEU A 338 9.22 -4.86 -19.20
N LYS A 339 8.75 -5.96 -19.79
CA LYS A 339 9.50 -6.77 -20.75
C LYS A 339 9.88 -5.96 -21.97
N ASN A 340 8.94 -5.21 -22.56
CA ASN A 340 9.18 -4.34 -23.72
C ASN A 340 10.15 -3.18 -23.42
N LYS A 341 10.46 -2.91 -22.16
CA LYS A 341 11.48 -1.94 -21.72
C LYS A 341 12.79 -2.61 -21.29
N ASP A 342 13.00 -3.89 -21.63
CA ASP A 342 14.16 -4.71 -21.25
C ASP A 342 14.40 -4.82 -19.73
N LEU A 343 13.43 -4.42 -18.92
CA LEU A 343 13.56 -4.46 -17.47
C LEU A 343 13.42 -5.88 -16.92
N SER A 344 12.65 -6.74 -17.60
CA SER A 344 12.48 -8.15 -17.19
C SER A 344 13.72 -9.01 -17.46
N ALA A 345 14.61 -8.61 -18.38
CA ALA A 345 15.81 -9.38 -18.71
C ALA A 345 16.78 -9.56 -17.53
N LYS A 346 16.73 -8.67 -16.55
CA LYS A 346 17.54 -8.71 -15.31
C LYS A 346 16.77 -9.24 -14.11
N ALA A 347 15.46 -9.49 -14.27
CA ALA A 347 14.60 -9.92 -13.19
C ALA A 347 14.68 -11.43 -12.98
N ALA A 348 14.78 -11.85 -11.72
CA ALA A 348 14.61 -13.24 -11.36
C ALA A 348 13.15 -13.56 -11.02
N HIS A 349 12.39 -12.56 -10.50
CA HIS A 349 11.03 -12.78 -10.04
C HIS A 349 10.11 -11.61 -10.38
N ALA A 350 8.87 -11.93 -10.78
CA ALA A 350 7.73 -11.02 -10.87
C ALA A 350 6.81 -11.28 -9.68
N LEU A 351 6.70 -10.33 -8.74
CA LEU A 351 6.06 -10.52 -7.44
C LEU A 351 4.97 -9.46 -7.17
N HIS A 352 4.04 -9.82 -6.30
CA HIS A 352 3.06 -8.91 -5.70
C HIS A 352 3.55 -8.44 -4.32
N PRO A 353 2.95 -7.40 -3.72
CA PRO A 353 3.37 -6.90 -2.40
C PRO A 353 3.40 -7.98 -1.32
N ALA A 354 2.36 -8.83 -1.25
CA ALA A 354 2.28 -9.91 -0.27
C ALA A 354 3.42 -10.93 -0.43
N ASP A 355 3.73 -11.30 -1.68
CA ASP A 355 4.78 -12.27 -2.03
C ASP A 355 6.16 -11.73 -1.66
N TRP A 356 6.40 -10.46 -1.99
CA TRP A 356 7.68 -9.81 -1.72
C TRP A 356 7.94 -9.65 -0.22
N ILE A 357 6.92 -9.23 0.55
CA ILE A 357 7.04 -9.13 2.02
C ILE A 357 7.27 -10.51 2.64
N ALA A 358 6.55 -11.56 2.19
CA ALA A 358 6.77 -12.93 2.64
C ALA A 358 8.21 -13.40 2.30
N GLY A 359 8.72 -13.03 1.12
CA GLY A 359 10.10 -13.26 0.72
C GLY A 359 11.11 -12.54 1.61
N MET A 360 10.86 -11.28 1.98
CA MET A 360 11.69 -10.52 2.93
C MET A 360 11.73 -11.16 4.32
N LEU A 361 10.62 -11.74 4.77
CA LEU A 361 10.54 -12.43 6.06
C LEU A 361 11.29 -13.77 6.06
N THR A 362 11.17 -14.57 4.98
CA THR A 362 11.75 -15.91 4.87
C THR A 362 13.16 -15.96 4.28
N GLY A 363 13.56 -14.92 3.54
CA GLY A 363 14.75 -14.95 2.68
C GLY A 363 14.56 -15.78 1.40
N ARG A 364 13.33 -16.19 1.06
CA ARG A 364 12.98 -17.02 -0.10
C ARG A 364 11.98 -16.28 -0.99
N PHE A 365 12.34 -16.08 -2.25
CA PHE A 365 11.53 -15.38 -3.23
C PHE A 365 11.03 -16.33 -4.32
N GLY A 366 10.16 -15.85 -5.22
CA GLY A 366 9.63 -16.62 -6.32
C GLY A 366 8.44 -17.52 -5.96
N MET A 367 7.74 -17.25 -4.87
CA MET A 367 6.50 -17.93 -4.47
C MET A 367 5.35 -16.92 -4.34
N SER A 368 4.14 -17.33 -4.68
CA SER A 368 2.91 -16.53 -4.60
C SER A 368 1.70 -17.41 -4.37
N ASP A 369 0.52 -16.82 -4.27
CA ASP A 369 -0.74 -17.53 -4.17
C ASP A 369 -1.62 -17.34 -5.41
N TYR A 370 -2.62 -18.21 -5.60
CA TYR A 370 -3.46 -18.21 -6.78
C TYR A 370 -4.35 -16.95 -6.91
N ASN A 371 -4.62 -16.22 -5.83
CA ASN A 371 -5.42 -14.99 -5.88
C ASN A 371 -4.58 -13.78 -6.31
N ASN A 372 -3.33 -13.67 -5.83
CA ASN A 372 -2.40 -12.67 -6.31
C ASN A 372 -2.05 -12.94 -7.78
N CYS A 373 -1.81 -14.19 -8.16
CA CYS A 373 -1.47 -14.57 -9.53
C CYS A 373 -2.64 -14.50 -10.53
N LEU A 374 -3.89 -14.34 -10.07
CA LEU A 374 -5.06 -14.27 -10.94
C LEU A 374 -4.91 -13.21 -12.05
N LYS A 375 -4.50 -12.00 -11.70
CA LYS A 375 -4.28 -10.91 -12.66
C LYS A 375 -2.95 -11.01 -13.41
N LEU A 376 -2.10 -11.96 -13.01
CA LEU A 376 -0.89 -12.34 -13.74
C LEU A 376 -1.15 -13.44 -14.77
N GLY A 377 -2.41 -13.92 -14.87
CA GLY A 377 -2.86 -14.87 -15.86
C GLY A 377 -2.92 -16.33 -15.38
N PHE A 378 -2.70 -16.60 -14.09
CA PHE A 378 -2.83 -17.95 -13.52
C PHE A 378 -4.26 -18.45 -13.58
N ASP A 379 -4.44 -19.69 -14.00
CA ASP A 379 -5.74 -20.37 -14.00
C ASP A 379 -6.04 -20.93 -12.62
N ALA A 380 -6.91 -20.25 -11.88
CA ALA A 380 -7.30 -20.68 -10.54
C ALA A 380 -8.28 -21.87 -10.54
N GLN A 381 -8.87 -22.26 -11.67
CA GLN A 381 -9.70 -23.47 -11.80
C GLN A 381 -8.80 -24.69 -11.97
N GLU A 382 -7.92 -24.64 -12.97
CA GLU A 382 -7.00 -25.73 -13.30
C GLU A 382 -5.76 -25.78 -12.40
N LEU A 383 -5.53 -24.73 -11.57
CA LEU A 383 -4.36 -24.58 -10.69
C LEU A 383 -3.02 -24.70 -11.43
N ARG A 384 -2.93 -24.08 -12.60
CA ARG A 384 -1.72 -24.09 -13.44
C ARG A 384 -1.57 -22.78 -14.23
N TRP A 385 -0.38 -22.53 -14.69
CA TRP A 385 -0.14 -21.54 -15.73
C TRP A 385 -0.69 -22.07 -17.05
N PRO A 386 -1.58 -21.33 -17.73
CA PRO A 386 -2.20 -21.84 -18.97
C PRO A 386 -1.24 -21.79 -20.16
N ASP A 387 -1.42 -22.74 -21.11
CA ASP A 387 -0.52 -22.95 -22.23
C ASP A 387 -0.40 -21.75 -23.17
N TRP A 388 -1.46 -20.93 -23.29
CA TRP A 388 -1.42 -19.72 -24.12
C TRP A 388 -0.35 -18.72 -23.67
N MET A 389 0.08 -18.75 -22.41
CA MET A 389 1.13 -17.86 -21.88
C MET A 389 2.51 -18.15 -22.50
N ALA A 390 2.74 -19.32 -23.06
CA ALA A 390 3.99 -19.63 -23.75
C ALA A 390 4.26 -18.70 -24.94
N ALA A 391 3.19 -18.23 -25.61
CA ALA A 391 3.30 -17.27 -26.72
C ALA A 391 3.81 -15.88 -26.28
N LEU A 392 3.78 -15.57 -25.00
CA LEU A 392 4.25 -14.28 -24.46
C LEU A 392 5.78 -14.19 -24.37
N GLY A 393 6.51 -15.32 -24.51
CA GLY A 393 7.97 -15.36 -24.47
C GLY A 393 8.54 -14.77 -23.18
N LEU A 394 7.93 -15.08 -22.03
CA LEU A 394 8.44 -14.69 -20.71
C LEU A 394 9.66 -15.56 -20.37
N GLN A 395 10.60 -14.98 -19.62
CA GLN A 395 11.78 -15.70 -19.16
C GLN A 395 11.36 -16.84 -18.23
N GLU A 396 12.00 -18.00 -18.39
CA GLU A 396 11.80 -19.15 -17.50
C GLU A 396 12.14 -18.78 -16.04
N GLY A 397 11.31 -19.20 -15.10
CA GLY A 397 11.48 -18.91 -13.68
C GLY A 397 11.04 -17.50 -13.24
N LEU A 398 10.69 -16.60 -14.16
CA LEU A 398 10.22 -15.24 -13.81
C LEU A 398 8.86 -15.26 -13.10
N LEU A 399 7.96 -16.16 -13.51
CA LEU A 399 6.66 -16.34 -12.89
C LEU A 399 6.81 -17.14 -11.58
N PRO A 400 6.09 -16.77 -10.50
CA PRO A 400 6.23 -17.44 -9.23
C PRO A 400 5.66 -18.86 -9.24
N LYS A 401 6.18 -19.71 -8.35
CA LYS A 401 5.50 -20.96 -7.95
C LYS A 401 4.23 -20.59 -7.20
N VAL A 402 3.09 -21.06 -7.68
CA VAL A 402 1.78 -20.71 -7.12
C VAL A 402 1.34 -21.74 -6.08
N LEU A 403 0.90 -21.27 -4.93
CA LEU A 403 0.48 -22.04 -3.77
C LEU A 403 -0.98 -21.71 -3.43
N LYS A 404 -1.59 -22.51 -2.58
CA LYS A 404 -2.87 -22.18 -1.96
C LYS A 404 -2.65 -21.18 -0.82
N PRO A 405 -3.50 -20.16 -0.64
CA PRO A 405 -3.48 -19.34 0.58
C PRO A 405 -3.50 -20.20 1.84
N GLY A 406 -2.56 -19.96 2.76
CA GLY A 406 -2.36 -20.74 3.97
C GLY A 406 -1.32 -21.88 3.85
N ASP A 407 -0.83 -22.21 2.64
CA ASP A 407 0.27 -23.17 2.49
C ASP A 407 1.60 -22.59 3.04
N ASP A 408 2.47 -23.48 3.50
CA ASP A 408 3.74 -23.10 4.13
C ASP A 408 4.77 -22.61 3.09
N LEU A 409 5.27 -21.38 3.28
CA LEU A 409 6.38 -20.78 2.53
C LEU A 409 7.75 -21.09 3.17
N GLY A 410 7.75 -21.60 4.39
CA GLY A 410 8.91 -21.86 5.22
C GLY A 410 8.96 -21.02 6.47
N THR A 411 10.05 -21.17 7.23
CA THR A 411 10.26 -20.41 8.46
C THR A 411 10.91 -19.06 8.21
N LEU A 412 10.86 -18.18 9.18
CA LEU A 412 11.59 -16.92 9.16
C LEU A 412 13.08 -17.13 8.90
N SER A 413 13.71 -16.20 8.21
CA SER A 413 15.17 -16.15 8.15
C SER A 413 15.76 -15.88 9.54
N ALA A 414 16.99 -16.35 9.78
CA ALA A 414 17.65 -16.16 11.08
C ALA A 414 17.75 -14.67 11.46
N ASP A 415 17.99 -13.80 10.48
CA ASP A 415 18.06 -12.35 10.69
C ASP A 415 16.71 -11.76 11.11
N MET A 416 15.60 -12.20 10.50
CA MET A 416 14.27 -11.73 10.86
C MET A 416 13.81 -12.27 12.21
N ALA A 417 14.09 -13.53 12.51
CA ALA A 417 13.83 -14.10 13.82
C ALA A 417 14.55 -13.30 14.93
N LYS A 418 15.83 -12.97 14.70
CA LYS A 418 16.62 -12.14 15.61
C LYS A 418 16.10 -10.71 15.71
N THR A 419 15.77 -10.08 14.58
CA THR A 419 15.30 -8.68 14.50
C THR A 419 14.04 -8.47 15.31
N PHE A 420 13.09 -9.40 15.22
CA PHE A 420 11.80 -9.31 15.89
C PHE A 420 11.73 -10.05 17.23
N GLY A 421 12.78 -10.78 17.63
CA GLY A 421 12.76 -11.63 18.82
C GLY A 421 11.82 -12.82 18.70
N LEU A 422 11.51 -13.25 17.48
CA LEU A 422 10.67 -14.39 17.16
C LEU A 422 11.45 -15.70 17.25
N ARG A 423 10.73 -16.80 17.38
CA ARG A 423 11.33 -18.13 17.34
C ARG A 423 11.79 -18.46 15.91
N PRO A 424 12.93 -19.16 15.74
CA PRO A 424 13.39 -19.57 14.40
C PRO A 424 12.43 -20.52 13.66
N ASP A 425 11.57 -21.24 14.40
CA ASP A 425 10.54 -22.14 13.87
C ASP A 425 9.19 -21.44 13.63
N THR A 426 9.13 -20.11 13.67
CA THR A 426 7.95 -19.36 13.30
C THR A 426 7.76 -19.44 11.79
N HIS A 427 6.59 -19.93 11.33
CA HIS A 427 6.27 -20.11 9.91
C HIS A 427 5.77 -18.83 9.26
N VAL A 428 6.02 -18.70 7.96
CA VAL A 428 5.38 -17.72 7.08
C VAL A 428 4.54 -18.49 6.08
N LEU A 429 3.24 -18.22 6.05
CA LEU A 429 2.30 -18.90 5.19
C LEU A 429 1.94 -18.05 3.98
N ALA A 430 1.58 -18.69 2.88
CA ALA A 430 1.09 -18.03 1.68
C ALA A 430 -0.14 -17.19 2.03
N GLY A 431 -0.08 -15.93 1.65
CA GLY A 431 -1.14 -14.98 1.94
C GLY A 431 -2.22 -14.95 0.88
N THR A 432 -2.75 -13.76 0.63
CA THR A 432 -3.76 -13.55 -0.40
C THR A 432 -3.88 -12.05 -0.73
N THR A 433 -4.79 -11.68 -1.62
CA THR A 433 -5.10 -10.26 -1.88
C THR A 433 -5.84 -9.63 -0.72
N ASP A 434 -5.68 -8.30 -0.55
CA ASP A 434 -6.41 -7.47 0.41
C ASP A 434 -7.94 -7.68 0.38
N GLY A 435 -8.51 -7.77 -0.83
CA GLY A 435 -9.95 -7.98 -1.01
C GLY A 435 -10.44 -9.36 -0.59
N VAL A 436 -9.62 -10.42 -0.74
CA VAL A 436 -9.96 -11.77 -0.24
C VAL A 436 -9.77 -11.83 1.28
N ALA A 437 -8.70 -11.24 1.79
CA ALA A 437 -8.47 -11.14 3.23
C ALA A 437 -9.58 -10.34 3.94
N SER A 438 -10.04 -9.23 3.35
CA SER A 438 -11.18 -8.48 3.87
C SER A 438 -12.49 -9.30 3.90
N PHE A 439 -12.71 -10.13 2.87
CA PHE A 439 -13.85 -11.04 2.88
C PHE A 439 -13.79 -12.05 4.04
N LEU A 440 -12.64 -12.67 4.25
CA LEU A 440 -12.40 -13.57 5.37
C LEU A 440 -12.60 -12.87 6.72
N ALA A 441 -12.11 -11.64 6.85
CA ALA A 441 -12.25 -10.82 8.04
C ALA A 441 -13.70 -10.50 8.37
N ALA A 442 -14.55 -10.29 7.37
CA ALA A 442 -15.96 -9.99 7.57
C ALA A 442 -16.76 -11.15 8.16
N GLY A 443 -16.34 -12.41 7.97
CA GLY A 443 -16.95 -13.58 8.57
C GLY A 443 -18.09 -14.20 7.75
N ALA A 444 -18.24 -13.84 6.49
CA ALA A 444 -19.15 -14.51 5.56
C ALA A 444 -18.69 -15.96 5.32
N ALA A 445 -19.56 -16.94 5.59
CA ALA A 445 -19.13 -18.33 5.77
C ALA A 445 -19.79 -19.36 4.85
N LYS A 446 -20.92 -19.04 4.22
CA LYS A 446 -21.75 -19.99 3.45
C LYS A 446 -22.04 -19.47 2.04
N PRO A 447 -22.26 -20.34 1.05
CA PRO A 447 -22.75 -19.90 -0.25
C PRO A 447 -24.01 -19.04 -0.13
N GLY A 448 -24.02 -17.90 -0.81
CA GLY A 448 -25.05 -16.88 -0.67
C GLY A 448 -24.81 -15.84 0.43
N HIS A 449 -23.76 -15.97 1.24
CA HIS A 449 -23.28 -14.90 2.10
C HIS A 449 -22.36 -13.97 1.30
N GLY A 450 -22.64 -12.67 1.35
CA GLY A 450 -21.88 -11.66 0.66
C GLY A 450 -21.19 -10.68 1.59
N VAL A 451 -20.20 -10.00 1.05
CA VAL A 451 -19.53 -8.85 1.69
C VAL A 451 -19.58 -7.69 0.72
N THR A 452 -20.17 -6.59 1.16
CA THR A 452 -20.10 -5.31 0.47
C THR A 452 -19.06 -4.42 1.11
N ALA A 453 -18.02 -4.09 0.36
CA ALA A 453 -17.07 -3.05 0.75
C ALA A 453 -17.59 -1.70 0.27
N LEU A 454 -18.11 -0.91 1.22
CA LEU A 454 -18.71 0.40 0.98
C LEU A 454 -17.69 1.49 1.34
N GLY A 455 -16.72 1.65 0.46
CA GLY A 455 -15.64 2.64 0.55
C GLY A 455 -15.86 3.80 -0.42
N SER A 456 -14.78 4.33 -1.00
CA SER A 456 -14.87 5.31 -2.09
C SER A 456 -15.63 4.74 -3.28
N THR A 457 -15.46 3.44 -3.56
CA THR A 457 -16.22 2.68 -4.55
C THR A 457 -16.99 1.55 -3.86
N LEU A 458 -18.00 1.03 -4.54
CA LEU A 458 -18.83 -0.08 -4.09
C LEU A 458 -18.28 -1.38 -4.68
N VAL A 459 -17.78 -2.29 -3.83
CA VAL A 459 -17.26 -3.59 -4.25
C VAL A 459 -18.08 -4.71 -3.61
N LEU A 460 -18.62 -5.60 -4.45
CA LEU A 460 -19.42 -6.74 -4.04
C LEU A 460 -18.62 -8.03 -4.16
N LYS A 461 -18.71 -8.88 -3.14
CA LYS A 461 -18.19 -10.25 -3.17
C LYS A 461 -19.22 -11.18 -2.57
N LEU A 462 -19.46 -12.30 -3.25
CA LEU A 462 -20.46 -13.31 -2.87
C LEU A 462 -19.81 -14.69 -2.85
N LEU A 463 -19.94 -15.43 -1.75
CA LEU A 463 -19.44 -16.80 -1.68
C LEU A 463 -20.32 -17.73 -2.51
N SER A 464 -19.69 -18.51 -3.37
CA SER A 464 -20.31 -19.39 -4.36
C SER A 464 -19.64 -20.74 -4.43
N ASP A 465 -20.43 -21.79 -4.76
CA ASP A 465 -19.90 -23.13 -5.06
C ASP A 465 -19.23 -23.22 -6.45
N LYS A 466 -19.58 -22.31 -7.34
CA LYS A 466 -19.10 -22.27 -8.72
C LYS A 466 -18.49 -20.91 -9.04
N PRO A 467 -17.45 -20.86 -9.88
CA PRO A 467 -16.96 -19.60 -10.40
C PRO A 467 -17.96 -18.98 -11.39
N VAL A 468 -17.97 -17.66 -11.46
CA VAL A 468 -18.76 -16.90 -12.42
C VAL A 468 -17.85 -15.85 -13.05
N TYR A 469 -17.95 -15.71 -14.36
CA TYR A 469 -17.17 -14.77 -15.16
C TYR A 469 -18.07 -14.05 -16.15
N SER A 470 -17.87 -12.75 -16.30
CA SER A 470 -18.48 -11.94 -17.36
C SER A 470 -17.53 -10.79 -17.67
N ALA A 471 -16.84 -10.88 -18.80
CA ALA A 471 -15.97 -9.79 -19.27
C ALA A 471 -16.76 -8.52 -19.55
N GLU A 472 -17.98 -8.66 -20.07
CA GLU A 472 -18.92 -7.57 -20.36
C GLU A 472 -19.24 -6.74 -19.11
N HIS A 473 -19.37 -7.39 -17.95
CA HIS A 473 -19.76 -6.72 -16.69
C HIS A 473 -18.60 -6.60 -15.70
N GLY A 474 -17.37 -6.93 -16.10
CA GLY A 474 -16.20 -6.93 -15.20
C GLY A 474 -16.33 -7.88 -14.01
N VAL A 475 -17.11 -8.97 -14.16
CA VAL A 475 -17.31 -9.99 -13.12
C VAL A 475 -16.26 -11.08 -13.26
N TYR A 476 -15.56 -11.35 -12.17
CA TYR A 476 -14.59 -12.44 -12.08
C TYR A 476 -14.60 -13.07 -10.68
N SER A 477 -14.03 -14.27 -10.60
CA SER A 477 -14.04 -15.07 -9.38
C SER A 477 -12.64 -15.29 -8.84
N HIS A 478 -12.45 -15.03 -7.54
CA HIS A 478 -11.27 -15.50 -6.82
C HIS A 478 -11.56 -16.88 -6.23
N ARG A 479 -10.54 -17.74 -6.19
CA ARG A 479 -10.66 -19.03 -5.52
C ARG A 479 -10.47 -18.86 -4.01
N LEU A 480 -11.32 -19.50 -3.21
CA LEU A 480 -11.22 -19.52 -1.77
C LEU A 480 -11.40 -20.95 -1.26
N LEU A 481 -10.28 -21.66 -1.07
CA LEU A 481 -10.25 -23.11 -0.80
C LEU A 481 -10.96 -23.91 -1.92
N ASN A 482 -12.06 -24.56 -1.58
CA ASN A 482 -12.93 -25.31 -2.51
C ASN A 482 -14.14 -24.48 -2.97
N ARG A 483 -14.18 -23.18 -2.68
CA ARG A 483 -15.25 -22.23 -3.02
C ARG A 483 -14.73 -21.11 -3.90
N TRP A 484 -15.64 -20.20 -4.27
CA TRP A 484 -15.35 -19.06 -5.11
C TRP A 484 -15.93 -17.78 -4.53
N LEU A 485 -15.18 -16.71 -4.67
CA LEU A 485 -15.65 -15.35 -4.38
C LEU A 485 -15.96 -14.66 -5.69
N VAL A 486 -17.23 -14.68 -6.05
CA VAL A 486 -17.76 -14.00 -7.23
C VAL A 486 -17.97 -12.53 -6.89
N GLY A 487 -17.58 -11.62 -7.77
CA GLY A 487 -17.80 -10.21 -7.48
C GLY A 487 -17.58 -9.27 -8.63
N GLY A 488 -17.98 -8.03 -8.42
CA GLY A 488 -17.78 -6.90 -9.29
C GLY A 488 -17.58 -5.62 -8.49
N ALA A 489 -17.22 -4.56 -9.18
CA ALA A 489 -16.94 -3.27 -8.55
C ALA A 489 -17.56 -2.14 -9.38
N SER A 490 -18.51 -1.40 -8.78
CA SER A 490 -19.08 -0.19 -9.35
C SER A 490 -18.14 1.01 -9.15
N ASN A 491 -18.26 2.00 -10.02
CA ASN A 491 -17.63 3.31 -9.85
C ASN A 491 -18.36 4.15 -8.80
N SER A 492 -19.65 3.87 -8.53
CA SER A 492 -20.42 4.46 -7.44
C SER A 492 -19.86 4.08 -6.07
N GLY A 493 -20.26 4.78 -5.02
CA GLY A 493 -19.86 4.54 -3.63
C GLY A 493 -19.76 5.80 -2.81
N GLY A 494 -19.01 5.78 -1.69
CA GLY A 494 -18.90 6.91 -0.79
C GLY A 494 -18.24 8.17 -1.38
N ALA A 495 -17.42 8.00 -2.42
CA ALA A 495 -16.73 9.14 -3.05
C ALA A 495 -17.71 10.13 -3.70
N VAL A 496 -18.82 9.67 -4.25
CA VAL A 496 -19.81 10.57 -4.86
C VAL A 496 -20.49 11.47 -3.83
N LEU A 497 -20.69 10.98 -2.59
CA LEU A 497 -21.29 11.79 -1.52
C LEU A 497 -20.40 12.99 -1.16
N LEU A 498 -19.08 12.80 -1.19
CA LEU A 498 -18.10 13.84 -0.84
C LEU A 498 -17.97 14.94 -1.90
N GLN A 499 -18.57 14.77 -3.08
CA GLN A 499 -18.67 15.84 -4.07
C GLN A 499 -19.76 16.88 -3.71
N TYR A 500 -20.73 16.47 -2.89
CA TYR A 500 -21.91 17.29 -2.53
C TYR A 500 -21.90 17.69 -1.05
N PHE A 501 -21.30 16.87 -0.19
CA PHE A 501 -21.34 17.05 1.26
C PHE A 501 -19.94 16.92 1.87
N LYS A 502 -19.67 17.73 2.89
CA LYS A 502 -18.52 17.52 3.77
C LYS A 502 -18.82 16.36 4.73
N ILE A 503 -17.77 15.74 5.28
CA ILE A 503 -17.92 14.62 6.23
C ILE A 503 -18.73 15.05 7.46
N GLU A 504 -18.53 16.27 7.96
CA GLU A 504 -19.25 16.82 9.10
C GLU A 504 -20.75 16.92 8.80
N GLN A 505 -21.12 17.40 7.60
CA GLN A 505 -22.53 17.49 7.16
C GLN A 505 -23.16 16.09 7.06
N LEU A 506 -22.44 15.10 6.54
CA LEU A 506 -22.92 13.71 6.49
C LEU A 506 -23.23 13.18 7.90
N HIS A 507 -22.39 13.50 8.90
CA HIS A 507 -22.61 13.11 10.29
C HIS A 507 -23.83 13.84 10.90
N GLU A 508 -23.97 15.14 10.66
CA GLU A 508 -25.09 15.95 11.16
C GLU A 508 -26.43 15.56 10.53
N MET A 509 -26.44 15.18 9.26
CA MET A 509 -27.65 14.83 8.51
C MET A 509 -28.07 13.37 8.72
N THR A 510 -27.14 12.46 9.01
CA THR A 510 -27.44 11.03 9.22
C THR A 510 -28.57 10.76 10.22
N PRO A 511 -28.66 11.40 11.41
CA PRO A 511 -29.76 11.18 12.33
C PRO A 511 -31.13 11.71 11.85
N GLN A 512 -31.16 12.53 10.81
CA GLN A 512 -32.35 13.18 10.26
C GLN A 512 -32.94 12.39 9.06
N LEU A 513 -32.21 11.36 8.59
CA LEU A 513 -32.69 10.49 7.51
C LEU A 513 -33.87 9.64 7.98
N ASP A 514 -34.81 9.39 7.09
CA ASP A 514 -35.97 8.48 7.32
C ASP A 514 -35.77 7.15 6.57
N PRO A 515 -35.12 6.15 7.18
CA PRO A 515 -34.90 4.87 6.51
C PRO A 515 -36.15 4.03 6.32
N GLU A 516 -37.27 4.40 6.98
CA GLU A 516 -38.56 3.67 6.89
C GLU A 516 -39.37 4.08 5.65
N HIS A 517 -39.14 5.26 5.09
CA HIS A 517 -39.80 5.74 3.90
C HIS A 517 -38.80 6.12 2.82
N LEU A 518 -38.92 5.49 1.65
CA LEU A 518 -38.08 5.83 0.51
C LEU A 518 -38.52 7.16 -0.10
N THR A 519 -37.55 7.94 -0.59
CA THR A 519 -37.78 9.24 -1.21
C THR A 519 -38.55 9.15 -2.54
N GLY A 520 -38.48 8.01 -3.21
CA GLY A 520 -38.99 7.83 -4.57
C GLY A 520 -38.11 8.46 -5.66
N LEU A 521 -36.90 8.92 -5.30
CA LEU A 521 -35.91 9.46 -6.25
C LEU A 521 -35.15 8.30 -6.91
N GLU A 522 -35.23 8.24 -8.25
CA GLU A 522 -34.54 7.18 -9.03
C GLU A 522 -33.14 7.61 -9.42
N TYR A 523 -32.26 7.74 -8.42
CA TYR A 523 -30.87 8.18 -8.63
C TYR A 523 -29.94 7.04 -9.00
N TYR A 524 -28.96 7.37 -9.86
CA TYR A 524 -27.76 6.56 -10.11
C TYR A 524 -26.52 7.41 -9.83
N PRO A 525 -26.07 7.50 -8.57
CA PRO A 525 -24.99 8.38 -8.18
C PRO A 525 -23.63 7.85 -8.68
N LEU A 526 -22.98 8.59 -9.56
CA LEU A 526 -21.63 8.31 -10.04
C LEU A 526 -20.71 9.51 -9.76
N PRO A 527 -19.42 9.29 -9.46
CA PRO A 527 -18.46 10.38 -9.25
C PRO A 527 -18.04 11.08 -10.54
N GLY A 528 -18.38 10.52 -11.71
CA GLY A 528 -18.08 11.01 -13.05
C GLY A 528 -18.74 10.14 -14.10
N ILE A 529 -18.43 10.40 -15.37
CA ILE A 529 -18.95 9.63 -16.50
C ILE A 529 -18.38 8.22 -16.49
N GLY A 530 -19.25 7.24 -16.75
CA GLY A 530 -18.91 5.84 -16.96
C GLY A 530 -19.17 4.94 -15.75
N GLU A 531 -19.74 3.78 -16.03
CA GLU A 531 -19.96 2.70 -15.07
C GLU A 531 -19.39 1.38 -15.65
N ARG A 532 -18.88 0.53 -14.77
CA ARG A 532 -18.28 -0.76 -15.13
C ARG A 532 -19.05 -1.97 -14.59
N PHE A 533 -19.86 -1.78 -13.54
CA PHE A 533 -20.65 -2.80 -12.86
C PHE A 533 -21.73 -2.16 -11.98
N PRO A 534 -22.97 -2.64 -11.93
CA PRO A 534 -23.52 -3.81 -12.63
C PRO A 534 -23.89 -3.57 -14.10
N VAL A 535 -23.81 -2.34 -14.56
CA VAL A 535 -24.01 -1.96 -15.96
C VAL A 535 -22.68 -1.55 -16.54
N TYR A 536 -22.27 -2.17 -17.64
CA TYR A 536 -21.07 -1.72 -18.37
C TYR A 536 -21.47 -0.66 -19.39
N ASP A 537 -21.28 0.59 -19.03
CA ASP A 537 -21.49 1.74 -19.92
C ASP A 537 -20.45 2.83 -19.65
N PRO A 538 -19.40 2.91 -20.51
CA PRO A 538 -18.36 3.92 -20.39
C PRO A 538 -18.84 5.37 -20.57
N ALA A 539 -20.03 5.57 -21.15
CA ALA A 539 -20.63 6.88 -21.40
C ALA A 539 -21.75 7.23 -20.41
N MET A 540 -22.06 6.36 -19.46
CA MET A 540 -23.15 6.56 -18.49
C MET A 540 -22.96 7.84 -17.69
N GLN A 541 -23.96 8.70 -17.73
CA GLN A 541 -23.97 9.93 -16.94
C GLN A 541 -24.52 9.66 -15.53
N PRO A 542 -24.06 10.40 -14.50
CA PRO A 542 -24.73 10.42 -13.20
C PRO A 542 -26.19 10.83 -13.36
N ILE A 543 -27.10 10.16 -12.66
CA ILE A 543 -28.52 10.50 -12.62
C ILE A 543 -28.84 10.97 -11.21
N LEU A 544 -29.05 12.28 -11.03
CA LEU A 544 -29.32 12.94 -9.74
C LEU A 544 -30.47 13.96 -9.85
N GLU A 545 -31.37 13.78 -10.81
CA GLU A 545 -32.56 14.61 -11.00
C GLU A 545 -33.84 13.78 -10.83
N PRO A 546 -34.91 14.41 -10.33
CA PRO A 546 -35.05 15.82 -9.94
C PRO A 546 -34.34 16.13 -8.62
N LEU A 547 -33.78 17.36 -8.49
CA LEU A 547 -33.21 17.82 -7.24
C LEU A 547 -34.34 18.20 -6.25
N PRO A 548 -34.35 17.64 -5.03
CA PRO A 548 -35.33 17.99 -4.01
C PRO A 548 -35.02 19.37 -3.41
N GLY A 549 -36.04 19.95 -2.75
CA GLY A 549 -35.90 21.27 -2.13
C GLY A 549 -35.02 21.33 -0.88
N ASP A 550 -34.63 20.17 -0.32
CA ASP A 550 -33.79 20.10 0.88
C ASP A 550 -32.66 19.07 0.75
N SER A 551 -31.60 19.33 1.49
CA SER A 551 -30.37 18.53 1.42
C SER A 551 -30.50 17.14 2.07
N ILE A 552 -31.44 16.95 3.00
CA ILE A 552 -31.62 15.66 3.71
C ILE A 552 -32.25 14.66 2.76
N THR A 553 -33.35 15.08 2.07
CA THR A 553 -34.00 14.28 1.03
C THR A 553 -33.04 13.99 -0.12
N PHE A 554 -32.18 14.95 -0.52
CA PHE A 554 -31.15 14.74 -1.53
C PHE A 554 -30.11 13.70 -1.10
N LEU A 555 -29.58 13.81 0.12
CA LEU A 555 -28.66 12.82 0.67
C LEU A 555 -29.31 11.44 0.73
N GLN A 556 -30.55 11.34 1.23
CA GLN A 556 -31.27 10.06 1.32
C GLN A 556 -31.45 9.43 -0.05
N GLY A 557 -31.88 10.20 -1.06
CA GLY A 557 -32.00 9.72 -2.44
C GLY A 557 -30.68 9.19 -3.01
N MET A 558 -29.55 9.86 -2.71
CA MET A 558 -28.23 9.35 -3.11
C MET A 558 -27.89 8.02 -2.42
N LEU A 559 -28.18 7.89 -1.10
CA LEU A 559 -27.94 6.65 -0.35
C LEU A 559 -28.84 5.50 -0.86
N GLU A 560 -30.08 5.79 -1.21
CA GLU A 560 -31.02 4.86 -1.84
C GLU A 560 -30.54 4.43 -3.23
N GLY A 561 -30.08 5.37 -4.05
CA GLY A 561 -29.53 5.08 -5.37
C GLY A 561 -28.31 4.15 -5.32
N ILE A 562 -27.36 4.40 -4.39
CA ILE A 562 -26.21 3.51 -4.19
C ILE A 562 -26.66 2.13 -3.70
N ALA A 563 -27.66 2.06 -2.82
CA ALA A 563 -28.26 0.78 -2.37
C ALA A 563 -28.96 0.04 -3.52
N GLY A 564 -29.60 0.76 -4.44
CA GLY A 564 -30.17 0.23 -5.67
C GLY A 564 -29.13 -0.39 -6.60
N ILE A 565 -27.99 0.28 -6.78
CA ILE A 565 -26.83 -0.24 -7.54
C ILE A 565 -26.32 -1.52 -6.90
N GLU A 566 -26.20 -1.56 -5.58
CA GLU A 566 -25.81 -2.75 -4.83
C GLU A 566 -26.77 -3.92 -5.03
N ALA A 567 -28.07 -3.67 -4.90
CA ALA A 567 -29.13 -4.67 -5.11
C ALA A 567 -29.08 -5.23 -6.54
N HIS A 568 -28.97 -4.35 -7.54
CA HIS A 568 -28.82 -4.74 -8.95
C HIS A 568 -27.56 -5.57 -9.17
N GLY A 569 -26.44 -5.19 -8.53
CA GLY A 569 -25.21 -5.96 -8.60
C GLY A 569 -25.37 -7.39 -8.10
N TYR A 570 -25.99 -7.63 -6.96
CA TYR A 570 -26.25 -8.98 -6.45
C TYR A 570 -27.26 -9.75 -7.32
N GLN A 571 -28.26 -9.07 -7.89
CA GLN A 571 -29.18 -9.68 -8.85
C GLN A 571 -28.47 -10.11 -10.13
N LEU A 572 -27.56 -9.29 -10.65
CA LEU A 572 -26.75 -9.62 -11.81
C LEU A 572 -25.85 -10.83 -11.53
N LEU A 573 -25.15 -10.87 -10.40
CA LEU A 573 -24.33 -12.02 -10.03
C LEU A 573 -25.17 -13.30 -9.99
N HIS A 574 -26.39 -13.24 -9.46
CA HIS A 574 -27.31 -14.37 -9.46
C HIS A 574 -27.74 -14.77 -10.87
N LYS A 575 -28.09 -13.82 -11.73
CA LYS A 575 -28.46 -14.05 -13.14
C LYS A 575 -27.31 -14.72 -13.91
N LEU A 576 -26.08 -14.39 -13.59
CA LEU A 576 -24.87 -14.97 -14.18
C LEU A 576 -24.51 -16.36 -13.62
N GLY A 577 -25.26 -16.87 -12.62
CA GLY A 577 -25.11 -18.23 -12.09
C GLY A 577 -24.55 -18.33 -10.66
N ALA A 578 -24.29 -17.23 -9.98
CA ALA A 578 -23.97 -17.23 -8.56
C ALA A 578 -25.22 -17.58 -7.71
N PRO A 579 -25.05 -18.05 -6.45
CA PRO A 579 -26.19 -18.24 -5.57
C PRO A 579 -26.92 -16.93 -5.29
N LYS A 580 -28.23 -17.00 -5.00
CA LYS A 580 -28.96 -15.82 -4.52
C LYS A 580 -28.34 -15.35 -3.21
N VAL A 581 -28.13 -14.04 -3.06
CA VAL A 581 -27.70 -13.44 -1.79
C VAL A 581 -28.73 -13.70 -0.70
N ARG A 582 -28.27 -14.07 0.50
CA ARG A 582 -29.10 -14.42 1.67
C ARG A 582 -28.78 -13.59 2.89
N GLU A 583 -27.54 -13.16 3.00
CA GLU A 583 -27.01 -12.40 4.12
C GLU A 583 -25.80 -11.57 3.64
N LEU A 584 -25.67 -10.37 4.16
CA LEU A 584 -24.56 -9.48 3.82
C LEU A 584 -23.82 -9.01 5.08
N CYS A 585 -22.50 -8.94 4.98
CA CYS A 585 -21.67 -8.15 5.87
C CYS A 585 -21.20 -6.89 5.13
N THR A 586 -21.08 -5.77 5.85
CA THR A 586 -20.57 -4.53 5.27
C THR A 586 -19.23 -4.16 5.89
N THR A 587 -18.28 -3.75 5.03
CA THR A 587 -17.00 -3.17 5.42
C THR A 587 -16.84 -1.79 4.81
N GLY A 588 -15.81 -1.02 5.24
CA GLY A 588 -15.58 0.34 4.77
C GLY A 588 -16.34 1.40 5.56
N GLY A 589 -16.12 2.67 5.21
CA GLY A 589 -16.66 3.82 5.96
C GLY A 589 -18.19 3.87 5.99
N GLY A 590 -18.85 3.47 4.92
CA GLY A 590 -20.32 3.45 4.84
C GLY A 590 -21.00 2.48 5.81
N ALA A 591 -20.27 1.47 6.32
CA ALA A 591 -20.76 0.56 7.35
C ALA A 591 -21.07 1.26 8.69
N GLN A 592 -20.52 2.44 8.92
CA GLN A 592 -20.70 3.20 10.15
C GLN A 592 -22.00 4.03 10.17
N ASN A 593 -22.71 4.15 9.03
CA ASN A 593 -23.97 4.88 8.94
C ASN A 593 -25.16 3.95 9.19
N PRO A 594 -25.84 4.03 10.36
CA PRO A 594 -26.94 3.12 10.72
C PRO A 594 -28.19 3.35 9.87
N ALA A 595 -28.48 4.59 9.48
CA ALA A 595 -29.61 4.89 8.60
C ALA A 595 -29.39 4.27 7.22
N TRP A 596 -28.20 4.41 6.65
CA TRP A 596 -27.86 3.78 5.38
C TRP A 596 -27.92 2.26 5.44
N THR A 597 -27.51 1.66 6.54
CA THR A 597 -27.63 0.22 6.75
C THR A 597 -29.10 -0.23 6.64
N ARG A 598 -30.05 0.47 7.28
CA ARG A 598 -31.48 0.16 7.19
C ARG A 598 -32.06 0.38 5.79
N ILE A 599 -31.70 1.48 5.12
CA ILE A 599 -32.07 1.75 3.72
C ILE A 599 -31.63 0.58 2.83
N ARG A 600 -30.39 0.11 2.98
CA ARG A 600 -29.86 -1.02 2.22
C ARG A 600 -30.57 -2.33 2.53
N GLU A 601 -30.85 -2.65 3.80
CA GLU A 601 -31.63 -3.84 4.18
C GLU A 601 -32.99 -3.86 3.50
N ARG A 602 -33.64 -2.72 3.45
CA ARG A 602 -34.97 -2.58 2.82
C ARG A 602 -34.89 -2.76 1.30
N ILE A 603 -33.94 -2.13 0.64
CA ILE A 603 -33.83 -2.16 -0.84
C ILE A 603 -33.31 -3.52 -1.32
N ILE A 604 -32.34 -4.11 -0.64
CA ILE A 604 -31.73 -5.40 -1.05
C ILE A 604 -32.62 -6.57 -0.61
N GLY A 605 -33.36 -6.42 0.49
CA GLY A 605 -34.28 -7.43 1.00
C GLY A 605 -33.60 -8.61 1.70
N VAL A 606 -32.39 -8.39 2.26
CA VAL A 606 -31.67 -9.40 3.06
C VAL A 606 -31.08 -8.77 4.30
N PRO A 607 -30.88 -9.54 5.41
CA PRO A 607 -30.27 -9.00 6.62
C PRO A 607 -28.84 -8.58 6.41
N LEU A 608 -28.48 -7.41 6.94
CA LEU A 608 -27.14 -6.88 7.00
C LEU A 608 -26.56 -7.08 8.39
N LYS A 609 -25.49 -7.87 8.48
CA LYS A 609 -24.80 -8.14 9.75
C LYS A 609 -23.52 -7.31 9.87
N PRO A 610 -23.14 -6.92 11.10
CA PRO A 610 -21.83 -6.31 11.31
C PRO A 610 -20.72 -7.27 10.89
N ALA A 611 -19.70 -6.77 10.21
CA ALA A 611 -18.52 -7.56 9.91
C ALA A 611 -17.79 -7.93 11.23
N ARG A 612 -17.26 -9.16 11.29
CA ARG A 612 -16.47 -9.63 12.44
C ARG A 612 -15.23 -8.75 12.66
N SER A 613 -14.58 -8.36 11.58
CA SER A 613 -13.51 -7.36 11.55
C SER A 613 -13.53 -6.61 10.22
N GLY A 614 -13.23 -5.32 10.25
CA GLY A 614 -13.03 -4.51 9.05
C GLY A 614 -11.59 -4.50 8.54
N LEU A 615 -10.68 -5.27 9.15
CA LEU A 615 -9.25 -5.25 8.84
C LEU A 615 -8.84 -6.47 8.01
N ALA A 616 -8.30 -6.25 6.81
CA ALA A 616 -7.75 -7.34 5.98
C ALA A 616 -6.64 -8.13 6.71
N ALA A 617 -5.86 -7.47 7.56
CA ALA A 617 -4.87 -8.11 8.41
C ALA A 617 -5.48 -9.20 9.33
N TYR A 618 -6.74 -9.02 9.81
CA TYR A 618 -7.42 -10.06 10.56
C TYR A 618 -7.71 -11.31 9.68
N GLY A 619 -8.12 -11.10 8.42
CA GLY A 619 -8.31 -12.20 7.46
C GLY A 619 -7.01 -12.94 7.13
N ALA A 620 -5.89 -12.22 7.01
CA ALA A 620 -4.57 -12.82 6.87
C ALA A 620 -4.18 -13.61 8.14
N ALA A 621 -4.51 -13.13 9.34
CA ALA A 621 -4.27 -13.86 10.59
C ALA A 621 -5.09 -15.16 10.66
N LEU A 622 -6.32 -15.19 10.12
CA LEU A 622 -7.12 -16.41 10.01
C LEU A 622 -6.46 -17.45 9.09
N LEU A 623 -5.80 -17.02 8.01
CA LEU A 623 -4.98 -17.90 7.17
C LEU A 623 -3.79 -18.45 7.97
N ALA A 624 -3.07 -17.59 8.69
CA ALA A 624 -1.94 -18.00 9.51
C ALA A 624 -2.32 -19.01 10.60
N ALA A 625 -3.55 -18.94 11.11
CA ALA A 625 -4.07 -19.84 12.15
C ALA A 625 -4.74 -21.12 11.61
N ASP A 626 -4.77 -21.33 10.28
CA ASP A 626 -5.56 -22.40 9.62
C ASP A 626 -7.04 -22.46 10.07
N LEU A 627 -7.61 -21.27 10.33
CA LEU A 627 -9.01 -21.15 10.75
C LEU A 627 -9.99 -20.96 9.59
N VAL A 628 -9.49 -20.73 8.37
CA VAL A 628 -10.34 -20.47 7.19
C VAL A 628 -11.24 -21.66 6.87
N THR A 629 -10.72 -22.89 7.00
CA THR A 629 -11.51 -24.12 6.81
C THR A 629 -12.62 -24.28 7.85
N LYS A 630 -12.45 -23.70 9.04
CA LYS A 630 -13.46 -23.70 10.11
C LYS A 630 -14.51 -22.59 9.96
N VAL A 631 -14.16 -21.54 9.22
CA VAL A 631 -15.02 -20.36 8.99
C VAL A 631 -15.88 -20.55 7.75
N ILE A 632 -15.34 -21.19 6.70
CA ILE A 632 -16.03 -21.40 5.41
C ILE A 632 -16.53 -22.85 5.35
N HIS A 633 -17.84 -23.01 5.45
CA HIS A 633 -18.54 -24.31 5.42
C HIS A 633 -19.17 -24.61 4.07
#